data_890fdb20c6a43dafe5e6bef9fa60adff
#
_entry.id   890fdb20c6a43dafe5e6bef9fa60adff
#
_cell.length_a   1.000
_cell.length_b   1.000
_cell.length_c   1.000
_cell.angle_alpha   90.00
_cell.angle_beta   90.00
_cell.angle_gamma   90.00
#
_symmetry.space_group_name_H-M   'P 1'
#
loop_
_entity.id
_entity.type
_entity.pdbx_description
1 polymer ?
#
loop_
_entity_poly.entity_id
_entity_poly.type
_entity_poly.pdbx_seq_one_letter_code
_entity_poly.pdbx_strand_id
1 'polypeptide(L)'
;MYMYTPEELTQTLNELRLLGRDSLTVEVKSAHMGYPSSVAETICSFANLPDGGTIICGVDESQEFAPVGVYDVEDLRAKIIDAAQNLKPKIVVETDDI
;
A
#
# COMPACT_ATOMS: atom_id res chain seq x y z
N MET A 1 -8.34 -9.32 -11.75
CA MET A 1 -7.76 -8.37 -10.80
C MET A 1 -8.36 -8.58 -9.42
N TYR A 2 -7.55 -8.62 -8.38
CA TYR A 2 -8.01 -8.83 -7.01
C TYR A 2 -8.18 -7.49 -6.31
N MET A 3 -9.40 -7.23 -5.85
CA MET A 3 -9.72 -6.02 -5.07
C MET A 3 -10.20 -6.44 -3.69
N TYR A 4 -9.69 -5.77 -2.66
CA TYR A 4 -10.05 -6.08 -1.28
C TYR A 4 -11.47 -5.60 -0.97
N THR A 5 -12.23 -6.47 -0.30
CA THR A 5 -13.45 -6.03 0.38
C THR A 5 -13.06 -5.45 1.75
N PRO A 6 -13.94 -4.67 2.41
CA PRO A 6 -13.65 -4.20 3.77
C PRO A 6 -13.34 -5.33 4.75
N GLU A 7 -14.02 -6.48 4.62
CA GLU A 7 -13.80 -7.65 5.46
C GLU A 7 -12.43 -8.26 5.22
N GLU A 8 -12.01 -8.36 3.96
CA GLU A 8 -10.69 -8.87 3.60
C GLU A 8 -9.59 -7.95 4.09
N LEU A 9 -9.80 -6.64 4.01
CA LEU A 9 -8.84 -5.66 4.54
C LEU A 9 -8.68 -5.85 6.05
N THR A 10 -9.79 -5.98 6.78
CA THR A 10 -9.77 -6.20 8.23
C THR A 10 -9.01 -7.48 8.57
N GLN A 11 -9.27 -8.55 7.83
CA GLN A 11 -8.58 -9.82 8.05
C GLN A 11 -7.06 -9.68 7.80
N THR A 12 -6.68 -9.01 6.72
CA THR A 12 -5.28 -8.79 6.40
C THR A 12 -4.57 -8.01 7.51
N LEU A 13 -5.19 -6.94 8.03
CA LEU A 13 -4.63 -6.16 9.12
C LEU A 13 -4.48 -7.00 10.39
N ASN A 14 -5.42 -7.90 10.69
CA ASN A 14 -5.32 -8.79 11.83
C ASN A 14 -4.14 -9.76 11.67
N GLU A 15 -3.93 -10.27 10.46
CA GLU A 15 -2.78 -11.14 10.17
C GLU A 15 -1.45 -10.40 10.36
N LEU A 16 -1.37 -9.15 9.90
CA LEU A 16 -0.17 -8.33 10.09
C LEU A 16 0.09 -8.05 11.57
N ARG A 17 -0.96 -7.83 12.37
CA ARG A 17 -0.82 -7.66 13.80
C ARG A 17 -0.23 -8.89 14.47
N LEU A 18 -0.65 -10.07 14.03
CA LEU A 18 -0.10 -11.33 14.55
C LEU A 18 1.37 -11.51 14.17
N LEU A 19 1.75 -11.09 12.96
CA LEU A 19 3.14 -11.13 12.53
C LEU A 19 3.99 -10.06 13.23
N GLY A 20 3.37 -8.94 13.61
CA GLY A 20 4.06 -7.78 14.16
C GLY A 20 4.88 -7.01 13.13
N ARG A 21 4.65 -7.23 11.85
CA ARG A 21 5.37 -6.60 10.74
C ARG A 21 4.64 -6.81 9.42
N ASP A 22 5.11 -6.14 8.35
CA ASP A 22 4.64 -6.39 7.00
C ASP A 22 4.94 -7.84 6.57
N SER A 23 4.13 -8.35 5.66
CA SER A 23 4.39 -9.64 5.02
C SER A 23 5.23 -9.43 3.76
N LEU A 24 5.59 -10.54 3.06
CA LEU A 24 6.35 -10.46 1.81
C LEU A 24 5.57 -9.77 0.68
N THR A 25 4.24 -9.84 0.71
CA THR A 25 3.38 -9.36 -0.37
C THR A 25 2.45 -8.25 0.02
N VAL A 26 2.48 -7.82 1.29
CA VAL A 26 1.63 -6.73 1.78
C VAL A 26 2.48 -5.80 2.62
N GLU A 27 2.50 -4.52 2.25
CA GLU A 27 3.19 -3.48 3.00
C GLU A 27 2.21 -2.37 3.34
N VAL A 28 2.26 -1.88 4.60
CA VAL A 28 1.44 -0.75 5.01
C VAL A 28 2.28 0.52 5.03
N LYS A 29 1.62 1.64 4.71
CA LYS A 29 2.21 2.98 4.79
C LYS A 29 1.23 3.86 5.55
N SER A 30 1.70 4.64 6.50
CA SER A 30 0.81 5.52 7.24
C SER A 30 0.18 6.58 6.35
N ALA A 31 0.96 7.14 5.42
CA ALA A 31 0.50 8.18 4.47
C ALA A 31 -0.29 9.30 5.17
N HIS A 32 -0.16 9.42 6.48
CA HIS A 32 -0.90 10.38 7.29
C HIS A 32 -0.54 11.82 6.93
N MET A 33 0.72 12.05 6.57
CA MET A 33 1.23 13.37 6.18
C MET A 33 1.36 13.52 4.66
N GLY A 34 0.72 12.64 3.89
CA GLY A 34 0.75 12.68 2.43
C GLY A 34 1.55 11.53 1.84
N TYR A 35 2.10 11.75 0.64
CA TYR A 35 2.78 10.70 -0.13
C TYR A 35 4.07 10.23 0.57
N PRO A 36 4.15 8.93 0.92
CA PRO A 36 5.40 8.40 1.50
C PRO A 36 6.50 8.28 0.44
N SER A 37 7.69 8.80 0.74
CA SER A 37 8.80 8.82 -0.22
C SER A 37 9.27 7.41 -0.64
N SER A 38 9.01 6.40 0.17
CA SER A 38 9.42 5.02 -0.09
C SER A 38 8.47 4.22 -0.98
N VAL A 39 7.37 4.81 -1.43
CA VAL A 39 6.38 4.09 -2.24
C VAL A 39 6.97 3.59 -3.55
N ALA A 40 7.78 4.39 -4.22
CA ALA A 40 8.39 4.00 -5.49
C ALA A 40 9.28 2.75 -5.32
N GLU A 41 10.06 2.67 -4.25
CA GLU A 41 10.89 1.50 -3.95
C GLU A 41 10.03 0.26 -3.71
N THR A 42 8.94 0.41 -2.98
CA THR A 42 8.03 -0.69 -2.70
C THR A 42 7.37 -1.20 -3.99
N ILE A 43 6.94 -0.29 -4.87
CA ILE A 43 6.37 -0.67 -6.17
C ILE A 43 7.39 -1.47 -6.97
N CYS A 44 8.64 -1.04 -7.02
CA CYS A 44 9.70 -1.77 -7.71
C CYS A 44 9.89 -3.17 -7.13
N SER A 45 9.93 -3.29 -5.82
CA SER A 45 10.09 -4.58 -5.15
C SER A 45 8.96 -5.54 -5.49
N PHE A 46 7.72 -5.05 -5.42
CA PHE A 46 6.55 -5.88 -5.72
C PHE A 46 6.45 -6.25 -7.19
N ALA A 47 6.89 -5.38 -8.09
CA ALA A 47 6.89 -5.66 -9.53
C ALA A 47 7.82 -6.83 -9.88
N ASN A 48 8.79 -7.14 -9.05
CA ASN A 48 9.70 -8.27 -9.24
C ASN A 48 9.17 -9.57 -8.66
N LEU A 49 8.03 -9.55 -7.97
CA LEU A 49 7.40 -10.76 -7.45
C LEU A 49 6.46 -11.36 -8.50
N PRO A 50 6.37 -12.70 -8.59
CA PRO A 50 5.53 -13.34 -9.62
C PRO A 50 4.08 -12.87 -9.63
N ASP A 51 3.49 -12.66 -8.47
CA ASP A 51 2.08 -12.27 -8.34
C ASP A 51 1.92 -10.82 -7.85
N GLY A 52 3.01 -10.04 -7.86
CA GLY A 52 2.97 -8.67 -7.38
C GLY A 52 2.79 -8.56 -5.87
N GLY A 53 2.28 -7.43 -5.43
CA GLY A 53 2.03 -7.17 -4.01
C GLY A 53 0.99 -6.09 -3.80
N THR A 54 0.67 -5.82 -2.55
CA THR A 54 -0.34 -4.84 -2.16
C THR A 54 0.27 -3.83 -1.19
N ILE A 55 0.01 -2.56 -1.44
CA ILE A 55 0.36 -1.48 -0.51
C ILE A 55 -0.93 -0.94 0.09
N ILE A 56 -1.02 -0.94 1.41
CA ILE A 56 -2.17 -0.40 2.12
C ILE A 56 -1.75 0.93 2.74
N CYS A 57 -2.36 2.02 2.29
CA CYS A 57 -2.09 3.36 2.80
C CYS A 57 -3.11 3.76 3.85
N GLY A 58 -2.68 4.53 4.85
CA GLY A 58 -3.56 4.98 5.93
C GLY A 58 -3.59 4.04 7.12
N VAL A 59 -2.59 3.17 7.26
CA VAL A 59 -2.45 2.25 8.38
C VAL A 59 -1.07 2.47 9.01
N ASP A 60 -1.02 2.59 10.31
CA ASP A 60 0.23 2.86 11.04
C ASP A 60 0.75 1.60 11.73
N GLU A 61 1.83 1.05 11.22
CA GLU A 61 2.49 -0.13 11.80
C GLU A 61 2.93 0.11 13.23
N SER A 62 3.40 1.31 13.57
CA SER A 62 3.87 1.63 14.91
C SER A 62 2.74 1.70 15.94
N GLN A 63 1.50 1.74 15.50
CA GLN A 63 0.31 1.73 16.34
C GLN A 63 -0.49 0.43 16.16
N GLU A 64 0.22 -0.68 16.07
CA GLU A 64 -0.38 -2.01 15.93
C GLU A 64 -1.26 -2.12 14.68
N PHE A 65 -0.82 -1.53 13.57
CA PHE A 65 -1.55 -1.52 12.29
C PHE A 65 -2.93 -0.88 12.41
N ALA A 66 -3.04 0.17 13.22
CA ALA A 66 -4.29 0.91 13.37
C ALA A 66 -4.60 1.72 12.12
N PRO A 67 -5.85 1.72 11.64
CA PRO A 67 -6.26 2.63 10.57
C PRO A 67 -6.21 4.08 11.08
N VAL A 68 -5.44 4.92 10.40
CA VAL A 68 -5.29 6.34 10.75
C VAL A 68 -5.79 7.27 9.66
N GLY A 69 -6.18 6.70 8.51
CA GLY A 69 -6.66 7.46 7.37
C GLY A 69 -5.55 8.08 6.55
N VAL A 70 -5.93 8.60 5.40
CA VAL A 70 -5.02 9.23 4.45
C VAL A 70 -5.29 10.74 4.42
N TYR A 71 -4.22 11.55 4.36
CA TYR A 71 -4.34 13.01 4.38
C TYR A 71 -5.18 13.54 3.21
N ASP A 72 -4.87 13.08 1.99
CA ASP A 72 -5.59 13.49 0.78
C ASP A 72 -5.57 12.32 -0.20
N VAL A 73 -6.70 11.63 -0.32
CA VAL A 73 -6.80 10.40 -1.12
C VAL A 73 -6.51 10.67 -2.59
N GLU A 74 -7.08 11.73 -3.15
CA GLU A 74 -6.92 12.02 -4.58
C GLU A 74 -5.49 12.41 -4.91
N ASP A 75 -4.86 13.23 -4.07
CA ASP A 75 -3.46 13.61 -4.25
C ASP A 75 -2.54 12.40 -4.14
N LEU A 76 -2.77 11.56 -3.14
CA LEU A 76 -1.97 10.35 -2.94
C LEU A 76 -2.09 9.41 -4.13
N ARG A 77 -3.31 9.17 -4.61
CA ARG A 77 -3.55 8.32 -5.78
C ARG A 77 -2.79 8.83 -7.00
N ALA A 78 -2.92 10.13 -7.28
CA ALA A 78 -2.25 10.74 -8.43
C ALA A 78 -0.73 10.60 -8.34
N LYS A 79 -0.16 10.80 -7.16
CA LYS A 79 1.29 10.68 -6.96
C LYS A 79 1.78 9.24 -7.08
N ILE A 80 1.01 8.28 -6.59
CA ILE A 80 1.36 6.85 -6.73
C ILE A 80 1.36 6.45 -8.21
N ILE A 81 0.33 6.81 -8.95
CA ILE A 81 0.24 6.50 -10.37
C ILE A 81 1.39 7.15 -11.13
N ASP A 82 1.68 8.42 -10.85
CA ASP A 82 2.78 9.14 -11.47
C ASP A 82 4.13 8.46 -11.19
N ALA A 83 4.37 8.09 -9.94
CA ALA A 83 5.61 7.41 -9.55
C ALA A 83 5.77 6.09 -10.32
N ALA A 84 4.71 5.30 -10.43
CA ALA A 84 4.75 4.03 -11.17
C ALA A 84 5.04 4.25 -12.65
N GLN A 85 4.45 5.27 -13.27
CA GLN A 85 4.67 5.58 -14.68
C GLN A 85 6.08 6.09 -14.96
N ASN A 86 6.74 6.67 -13.99
CA ASN A 86 8.10 7.19 -14.14
C ASN A 86 9.18 6.13 -13.92
N LEU A 87 8.80 4.92 -13.53
CA LEU A 87 9.74 3.81 -13.41
C LEU A 87 10.12 3.27 -14.78
N LYS A 88 11.26 2.59 -14.87
CA LYS A 88 11.77 2.01 -16.11
C LYS A 88 12.04 0.52 -15.92
N PRO A 89 11.20 -0.38 -16.51
CA PRO A 89 10.02 -0.05 -17.31
C PRO A 89 8.87 0.52 -16.48
N LYS A 90 7.92 1.14 -17.19
CA LYS A 90 6.71 1.66 -16.53
C LYS A 90 5.92 0.52 -15.90
N ILE A 91 5.35 0.79 -14.72
CA ILE A 91 4.57 -0.17 -13.98
C ILE A 91 3.14 0.34 -13.89
N VAL A 92 2.19 -0.53 -14.21
CA VAL A 92 0.76 -0.22 -14.06
C VAL A 92 0.32 -0.63 -12.67
N VAL A 93 -0.26 0.29 -11.93
CA VAL A 93 -0.82 0.03 -10.60
C VAL A 93 -2.33 0.20 -10.66
N GLU A 94 -3.04 -0.57 -9.83
CA GLU A 94 -4.47 -0.43 -9.66
C GLU A 94 -4.74 0.07 -8.26
N THR A 95 -5.68 1.01 -8.11
CA THR A 95 -5.97 1.63 -6.83
C THR A 95 -7.44 1.48 -6.47
N ASP A 96 -7.73 1.42 -5.18
CA ASP A 96 -9.08 1.35 -4.66
C ASP A 96 -9.15 2.04 -3.30
N ASP A 97 -10.31 2.59 -2.99
CA ASP A 97 -10.57 3.24 -1.70
C ASP A 97 -11.52 2.36 -0.89
N ILE A 98 -11.13 2.04 0.31
CA ILE A 98 -11.94 1.22 1.20
C ILE A 98 -12.15 1.93 2.53
#